data_a3f9e50878e24296f18ad997fe924bcb
#
_entry.id   a3f9e50878e24296f18ad997fe924bcb
#
_cell.length_a   1.000
_cell.length_b   1.000
_cell.length_c   1.000
_cell.angle_alpha   90.00
_cell.angle_beta   90.00
_cell.angle_gamma   90.00
#
_symmetry.space_group_name_H-M   'P 1'
#
loop_
_entity.id
_entity.type
_entity.pdbx_description
1 polymer ?
#
loop_
_entity_poly.entity_id
_entity_poly.type
_entity_poly.pdbx_seq_one_letter_code
_entity_poly.pdbx_strand_id
1 'polypeptide(L)'
;LKQLGKDVRIINKDSAPALYGFLPDLSTIEVSASVKASCDAVVVLECGRLNRTEVAGLEAQTIINIDHHLGNTMYGTVNWTDESACACAELVFDLIVALGAHLTPSMATNLYVGILTDTGSFRHANITARTFDICRQIAETGINLTDVAASIYTNGSLGHLRLSGRVLDRIQIEYNGKIAVLVVNDKILAETECDPDDMEGIVNLPLASRHILVVILARETNGSLLVSLRSK
;
A
#
# COMPACT_ATOMS: atom_id res chain seq x y z
N LEU A 1 18.80 9.19 0.85
CA LEU A 1 19.55 9.60 2.04
C LEU A 1 20.90 8.86 2.14
N LYS A 2 20.97 7.53 1.97
CA LYS A 2 22.25 6.77 1.97
C LYS A 2 23.25 7.30 0.94
N GLN A 3 22.80 7.68 -0.28
CA GLN A 3 23.66 8.32 -1.29
C GLN A 3 24.27 9.66 -0.80
N LEU A 4 23.63 10.32 0.15
CA LEU A 4 24.10 11.55 0.78
C LEU A 4 24.94 11.30 2.03
N GLY A 5 25.39 10.06 2.25
CA GLY A 5 26.23 9.69 3.39
C GLY A 5 25.49 9.69 4.74
N LYS A 6 24.15 9.63 4.73
CA LYS A 6 23.39 9.54 5.98
C LYS A 6 23.28 8.09 6.46
N ASP A 7 23.40 7.90 7.76
CA ASP A 7 23.04 6.65 8.40
C ASP A 7 21.52 6.54 8.47
N VAL A 8 20.94 5.47 7.88
CA VAL A 8 19.49 5.34 7.71
C VAL A 8 19.04 3.97 8.20
N ARG A 9 18.11 3.98 9.13
CA ARG A 9 17.33 2.80 9.54
C ARG A 9 15.92 2.93 8.98
N ILE A 10 15.34 1.82 8.54
CA ILE A 10 13.96 1.74 8.08
C ILE A 10 13.22 0.84 9.06
N ILE A 11 12.15 1.31 9.64
CA ILE A 11 11.41 0.62 10.69
C ILE A 11 9.93 0.55 10.32
N ASN A 12 9.38 -0.66 10.33
CA ASN A 12 7.94 -0.90 10.29
C ASN A 12 7.55 -1.73 11.52
N LYS A 13 6.32 -1.60 11.99
CA LYS A 13 5.80 -2.43 13.07
C LYS A 13 5.70 -3.89 12.65
N ASP A 14 5.18 -4.14 11.46
CA ASP A 14 4.93 -5.46 10.90
C ASP A 14 5.88 -5.76 9.73
N SER A 15 6.07 -7.03 9.42
CA SER A 15 6.78 -7.46 8.22
C SER A 15 6.00 -7.06 6.97
N ALA A 16 6.72 -6.85 5.88
CA ALA A 16 6.06 -6.61 4.59
C ALA A 16 5.21 -7.84 4.20
N PRO A 17 4.00 -7.63 3.65
CA PRO A 17 3.19 -8.71 3.11
C PRO A 17 3.95 -9.53 2.06
N ALA A 18 3.67 -10.82 1.97
CA ALA A 18 4.34 -11.74 1.03
C ALA A 18 4.26 -11.27 -0.43
N LEU A 19 3.17 -10.61 -0.81
CA LEU A 19 2.97 -9.99 -2.12
C LEU A 19 4.13 -9.07 -2.54
N TYR A 20 4.71 -8.35 -1.59
CA TYR A 20 5.80 -7.40 -1.81
C TYR A 20 7.19 -8.01 -1.66
N GLY A 21 7.31 -9.33 -1.45
CA GLY A 21 8.57 -10.03 -1.23
C GLY A 21 9.61 -9.89 -2.35
N PHE A 22 9.17 -9.48 -3.56
CA PHE A 22 10.05 -9.23 -4.70
C PHE A 22 10.73 -7.84 -4.69
N LEU A 23 10.31 -6.93 -3.82
CA LEU A 23 10.85 -5.57 -3.76
C LEU A 23 12.33 -5.58 -3.35
N PRO A 24 13.15 -4.75 -4.02
CA PRO A 24 14.55 -4.62 -3.64
C PRO A 24 14.70 -3.99 -2.26
N ASP A 25 15.78 -4.34 -1.58
CA ASP A 25 16.19 -3.83 -0.27
C ASP A 25 15.21 -4.11 0.90
N LEU A 26 14.21 -4.97 0.69
CA LEU A 26 13.21 -5.33 1.70
C LEU A 26 13.84 -5.84 3.00
N SER A 27 14.94 -6.58 2.90
CA SER A 27 15.69 -7.11 4.04
C SER A 27 16.33 -6.02 4.93
N THR A 28 16.37 -4.77 4.47
CA THR A 28 16.88 -3.64 5.26
C THR A 28 15.83 -3.05 6.20
N ILE A 29 14.56 -3.50 6.10
CA ILE A 29 13.48 -3.04 6.96
C ILE A 29 13.55 -3.81 8.28
N GLU A 30 13.66 -3.06 9.37
CA GLU A 30 13.61 -3.60 10.72
C GLU A 30 12.15 -3.71 11.17
N VAL A 31 11.73 -4.89 11.62
CA VAL A 31 10.41 -5.07 12.25
C VAL A 31 10.54 -4.74 13.72
N SER A 32 9.92 -3.63 14.14
CA SER A 32 9.97 -3.17 15.53
C SER A 32 8.77 -2.31 15.89
N ALA A 33 8.18 -2.56 17.06
CA ALA A 33 7.10 -1.75 17.62
C ALA A 33 7.61 -0.48 18.33
N SER A 34 8.91 -0.17 18.29
CA SER A 34 9.43 1.03 18.95
C SER A 34 10.74 1.53 18.36
N VAL A 35 10.94 2.84 18.42
CA VAL A 35 12.23 3.50 18.17
C VAL A 35 12.90 3.73 19.52
N LYS A 36 14.01 3.04 19.78
CA LYS A 36 14.72 3.10 21.09
C LYS A 36 15.91 4.06 21.08
N ALA A 37 16.45 4.40 19.92
CA ALA A 37 17.60 5.26 19.79
C ALA A 37 17.19 6.69 19.37
N SER A 38 17.90 7.71 19.87
CA SER A 38 17.77 9.05 19.33
C SER A 38 18.36 9.08 17.91
N CYS A 39 17.70 9.80 17.02
CA CYS A 39 18.16 10.09 15.67
C CYS A 39 18.00 11.60 15.41
N ASP A 40 18.68 12.14 14.41
CA ASP A 40 18.56 13.55 14.07
C ASP A 40 17.14 13.90 13.61
N ALA A 41 16.51 13.02 12.87
CA ALA A 41 15.11 13.13 12.44
C ALA A 41 14.54 11.75 12.06
N VAL A 42 13.21 11.64 12.16
CA VAL A 42 12.41 10.53 11.63
C VAL A 42 11.61 11.03 10.45
N VAL A 43 11.71 10.36 9.31
CA VAL A 43 10.82 10.61 8.18
C VAL A 43 9.70 9.58 8.22
N VAL A 44 8.47 10.05 8.41
CA VAL A 44 7.26 9.21 8.36
C VAL A 44 6.61 9.41 7.01
N LEU A 45 6.43 8.32 6.27
CA LEU A 45 5.86 8.31 4.92
C LEU A 45 4.48 7.66 4.93
N GLU A 46 3.57 8.14 4.08
CA GLU A 46 2.30 7.49 3.80
C GLU A 46 1.44 7.25 5.05
N CYS A 47 1.40 8.24 5.96
CA CYS A 47 0.70 8.07 7.22
C CYS A 47 -0.05 9.34 7.65
N GLY A 48 -1.38 9.33 7.55
CA GLY A 48 -2.21 10.50 7.89
C GLY A 48 -2.28 10.82 9.40
N ARG A 49 -1.93 9.87 10.28
CA ARG A 49 -1.93 10.05 11.75
C ARG A 49 -0.82 9.23 12.36
N LEU A 50 0.00 9.85 13.21
CA LEU A 50 1.17 9.21 13.82
C LEU A 50 0.86 7.89 14.54
N ASN A 51 -0.28 7.81 15.23
CA ASN A 51 -0.66 6.60 15.96
C ASN A 51 -0.92 5.38 15.05
N ARG A 52 -1.18 5.58 13.75
CA ARG A 52 -1.34 4.48 12.78
C ARG A 52 -0.04 3.74 12.47
N THR A 53 1.11 4.35 12.77
CA THR A 53 2.40 3.66 12.64
C THR A 53 2.53 2.50 13.63
N GLU A 54 1.82 2.58 14.76
CA GLU A 54 1.91 1.66 15.90
C GLU A 54 3.35 1.42 16.38
N VAL A 55 4.24 2.39 16.11
CA VAL A 55 5.64 2.41 16.56
C VAL A 55 5.78 3.42 17.69
N ALA A 56 6.08 2.94 18.89
CA ALA A 56 6.24 3.79 20.06
C ALA A 56 7.57 4.57 20.03
N GLY A 57 7.58 5.74 20.69
CA GLY A 57 8.78 6.57 20.86
C GLY A 57 9.04 7.54 19.72
N LEU A 58 8.13 7.64 18.76
CA LEU A 58 8.21 8.63 17.67
C LEU A 58 7.94 10.04 18.18
N GLU A 59 7.06 10.20 19.16
CA GLU A 59 6.64 11.51 19.70
C GLU A 59 7.81 12.31 20.32
N ALA A 60 8.88 11.59 20.69
CA ALA A 60 10.08 12.21 21.26
C ALA A 60 11.11 12.64 20.21
N GLN A 61 10.83 12.40 18.91
CA GLN A 61 11.76 12.64 17.82
C GLN A 61 11.38 13.91 17.04
N THR A 62 12.33 14.45 16.28
CA THR A 62 12.04 15.44 15.24
C THR A 62 11.41 14.71 14.04
N ILE A 63 10.12 14.94 13.78
CA ILE A 63 9.38 14.23 12.75
C ILE A 63 9.25 15.09 11.50
N ILE A 64 9.59 14.49 10.35
CA ILE A 64 9.29 14.98 9.01
C ILE A 64 8.17 14.08 8.46
N ASN A 65 6.97 14.63 8.32
CA ASN A 65 5.81 13.93 7.78
C ASN A 65 5.70 14.23 6.27
N ILE A 66 5.72 13.18 5.43
CA ILE A 66 5.51 13.27 3.99
C ILE A 66 4.33 12.37 3.63
N ASP A 67 3.24 12.96 3.14
CA ASP A 67 1.98 12.24 2.96
C ASP A 67 1.09 12.86 1.88
N HIS A 68 0.16 12.09 1.35
CA HIS A 68 -0.85 12.58 0.40
C HIS A 68 -2.30 12.35 0.87
N HIS A 69 -2.50 11.78 2.05
CA HIS A 69 -3.84 11.48 2.55
C HIS A 69 -4.66 12.74 2.87
N LEU A 70 -5.92 12.75 2.44
CA LEU A 70 -6.93 13.69 2.92
C LEU A 70 -7.06 13.62 4.44
N GLY A 71 -7.04 14.77 5.10
CA GLY A 71 -7.21 14.86 6.55
C GLY A 71 -5.99 14.38 7.35
N ASN A 72 -4.79 14.51 6.79
CA ASN A 72 -3.55 14.37 7.56
C ASN A 72 -3.56 15.32 8.76
N THR A 73 -3.20 14.82 9.94
CA THR A 73 -3.27 15.59 11.19
C THR A 73 -2.07 16.52 11.41
N MET A 74 -1.18 16.65 10.43
CA MET A 74 -0.02 17.55 10.45
C MET A 74 0.85 17.39 11.71
N TYR A 75 1.09 16.16 12.10
CA TYR A 75 1.74 15.77 13.37
C TYR A 75 3.26 15.93 13.36
N GLY A 76 3.87 16.21 12.22
CA GLY A 76 5.31 16.39 12.09
C GLY A 76 5.79 17.76 12.59
N THR A 77 7.04 17.83 13.01
CA THR A 77 7.76 19.10 13.18
C THR A 77 7.85 19.84 11.85
N VAL A 78 8.04 19.07 10.75
CA VAL A 78 7.93 19.52 9.37
C VAL A 78 6.88 18.67 8.69
N ASN A 79 5.94 19.28 7.96
CA ASN A 79 4.89 18.59 7.24
C ASN A 79 4.94 18.99 5.77
N TRP A 80 5.08 17.99 4.92
CA TRP A 80 4.94 18.12 3.47
C TRP A 80 3.82 17.19 3.02
N THR A 81 2.64 17.76 2.85
CA THR A 81 1.43 17.03 2.44
C THR A 81 0.90 17.60 1.13
N ASP A 82 0.55 16.72 0.20
CA ASP A 82 -0.06 17.10 -1.08
C ASP A 82 -1.19 16.13 -1.43
N GLU A 83 -2.42 16.52 -1.12
CA GLU A 83 -3.63 15.74 -1.37
C GLU A 83 -3.94 15.56 -2.88
N SER A 84 -3.27 16.32 -3.75
CA SER A 84 -3.40 16.21 -5.21
C SER A 84 -2.48 15.16 -5.81
N ALA A 85 -1.46 14.71 -5.07
CA ALA A 85 -0.56 13.66 -5.52
C ALA A 85 -1.28 12.31 -5.60
N CYS A 86 -1.00 11.53 -6.62
CA CYS A 86 -1.65 10.23 -6.81
C CYS A 86 -1.16 9.18 -5.80
N ALA A 87 0.01 9.38 -5.23
CA ALA A 87 0.67 8.52 -4.25
C ALA A 87 1.73 9.33 -3.49
N CYS A 88 2.04 8.96 -2.27
CA CYS A 88 3.22 9.51 -1.55
C CYS A 88 4.52 9.28 -2.32
N ALA A 89 4.55 8.27 -3.20
CA ALA A 89 5.67 8.00 -4.09
C ALA A 89 6.00 9.18 -5.02
N GLU A 90 5.04 10.03 -5.42
CA GLU A 90 5.32 11.26 -6.19
C GLU A 90 6.11 12.26 -5.36
N LEU A 91 5.76 12.46 -4.08
CA LEU A 91 6.48 13.35 -3.18
C LEU A 91 7.90 12.82 -2.89
N VAL A 92 8.03 11.50 -2.73
CA VAL A 92 9.36 10.87 -2.54
C VAL A 92 10.21 11.03 -3.79
N PHE A 93 9.63 10.92 -4.99
CA PHE A 93 10.32 11.20 -6.24
C PHE A 93 10.85 12.65 -6.28
N ASP A 94 10.02 13.63 -5.94
CA ASP A 94 10.44 15.02 -5.86
C ASP A 94 11.54 15.26 -4.84
N LEU A 95 11.45 14.59 -3.70
CA LEU A 95 12.51 14.65 -2.70
C LEU A 95 13.85 14.15 -3.27
N ILE A 96 13.84 13.05 -4.02
CA ILE A 96 15.04 12.51 -4.68
C ILE A 96 15.63 13.55 -5.63
N VAL A 97 14.79 14.18 -6.46
CA VAL A 97 15.21 15.22 -7.42
C VAL A 97 15.74 16.45 -6.69
N ALA A 98 15.02 16.95 -5.69
CA ALA A 98 15.40 18.14 -4.91
C ALA A 98 16.74 17.96 -4.15
N LEU A 99 17.02 16.74 -3.71
CA LEU A 99 18.28 16.39 -3.04
C LEU A 99 19.43 16.16 -4.03
N GLY A 100 19.18 16.22 -5.34
CA GLY A 100 20.19 15.90 -6.37
C GLY A 100 20.66 14.44 -6.32
N ALA A 101 19.87 13.55 -5.75
CA ALA A 101 20.21 12.14 -5.68
C ALA A 101 19.92 11.44 -7.01
N HIS A 102 20.72 10.43 -7.34
CA HIS A 102 20.53 9.65 -8.55
C HIS A 102 19.40 8.62 -8.36
N LEU A 103 18.42 8.62 -9.28
CA LEU A 103 17.35 7.62 -9.28
C LEU A 103 17.89 6.27 -9.74
N THR A 104 18.03 5.33 -8.80
CA THR A 104 18.51 3.97 -9.11
C THR A 104 17.38 3.05 -9.54
N PRO A 105 17.65 1.94 -10.25
CA PRO A 105 16.62 0.94 -10.54
C PRO A 105 15.87 0.40 -9.30
N SER A 106 16.56 0.21 -8.16
CA SER A 106 15.94 -0.18 -6.90
C SER A 106 14.92 0.86 -6.41
N MET A 107 15.29 2.15 -6.38
CA MET A 107 14.38 3.22 -6.03
C MET A 107 13.21 3.31 -7.00
N ALA A 108 13.47 3.21 -8.30
CA ALA A 108 12.48 3.26 -9.36
C ALA A 108 11.44 2.14 -9.22
N THR A 109 11.87 0.92 -8.91
CA THR A 109 10.97 -0.22 -8.66
C THR A 109 10.02 0.08 -7.49
N ASN A 110 10.55 0.54 -6.34
CA ASN A 110 9.74 0.86 -5.17
C ASN A 110 8.75 2.00 -5.44
N LEU A 111 9.18 3.08 -6.11
CA LEU A 111 8.31 4.19 -6.48
C LEU A 111 7.21 3.77 -7.45
N TYR A 112 7.54 2.93 -8.44
CA TYR A 112 6.57 2.43 -9.41
C TYR A 112 5.50 1.57 -8.73
N VAL A 113 5.90 0.70 -7.79
CA VAL A 113 4.94 -0.09 -7.00
C VAL A 113 4.02 0.82 -6.20
N GLY A 114 4.56 1.84 -5.50
CA GLY A 114 3.73 2.80 -4.76
C GLY A 114 2.70 3.49 -5.66
N ILE A 115 3.13 3.99 -6.85
CA ILE A 115 2.20 4.59 -7.82
C ILE A 115 1.16 3.58 -8.30
N LEU A 116 1.56 2.36 -8.67
CA LEU A 116 0.65 1.33 -9.16
C LEU A 116 -0.42 0.95 -8.14
N THR A 117 -0.02 0.74 -6.89
CA THR A 117 -0.94 0.27 -5.84
C THR A 117 -1.92 1.35 -5.44
N ASP A 118 -1.47 2.59 -5.21
CA ASP A 118 -2.32 3.70 -4.82
C ASP A 118 -3.28 4.15 -5.90
N THR A 119 -2.84 4.09 -7.16
CA THR A 119 -3.71 4.44 -8.29
C THR A 119 -4.59 3.29 -8.76
N GLY A 120 -4.49 2.11 -8.13
CA GLY A 120 -5.19 0.92 -8.58
C GLY A 120 -4.90 0.60 -10.05
N SER A 121 -3.65 0.63 -10.47
CA SER A 121 -3.21 0.49 -11.86
C SER A 121 -3.76 1.61 -12.77
N PHE A 122 -3.56 2.85 -12.37
CA PHE A 122 -4.01 4.03 -13.12
C PHE A 122 -5.52 4.09 -13.38
N ARG A 123 -6.35 3.65 -12.43
CA ARG A 123 -7.82 3.67 -12.51
C ARG A 123 -8.47 4.68 -11.58
N HIS A 124 -7.75 5.21 -10.61
CA HIS A 124 -8.27 6.19 -9.66
C HIS A 124 -8.18 7.62 -10.22
N ALA A 125 -9.04 8.53 -9.73
CA ALA A 125 -9.23 9.86 -10.31
C ALA A 125 -8.08 10.84 -10.04
N ASN A 126 -7.17 10.56 -9.12
CA ASN A 126 -6.05 11.42 -8.74
C ASN A 126 -4.84 11.36 -9.70
N ILE A 127 -4.98 10.68 -10.84
CA ILE A 127 -3.91 10.56 -11.84
C ILE A 127 -3.81 11.83 -12.66
N THR A 128 -2.61 12.31 -12.84
CA THR A 128 -2.30 13.54 -13.59
C THR A 128 -1.23 13.31 -14.66
N ALA A 129 -0.98 14.31 -15.50
CA ALA A 129 0.13 14.28 -16.45
C ALA A 129 1.50 14.11 -15.74
N ARG A 130 1.62 14.67 -14.52
CA ARG A 130 2.80 14.51 -13.67
C ARG A 130 3.05 13.05 -13.29
N THR A 131 2.02 12.30 -12.93
CA THR A 131 2.12 10.88 -12.63
C THR A 131 2.79 10.11 -13.78
N PHE A 132 2.36 10.38 -15.02
CA PHE A 132 2.95 9.74 -16.21
C PHE A 132 4.36 10.23 -16.52
N ASP A 133 4.69 11.51 -16.24
CA ASP A 133 6.07 12.00 -16.42
C ASP A 133 7.02 11.34 -15.41
N ILE A 134 6.60 11.16 -14.17
CA ILE A 134 7.37 10.39 -13.18
C ILE A 134 7.55 8.94 -13.65
N CYS A 135 6.49 8.28 -14.12
CA CYS A 135 6.57 6.92 -14.65
C CYS A 135 7.51 6.83 -15.87
N ARG A 136 7.55 7.84 -16.74
CA ARG A 136 8.51 7.92 -17.85
C ARG A 136 9.94 7.92 -17.32
N GLN A 137 10.25 8.77 -16.33
CA GLN A 137 11.59 8.85 -15.73
C GLN A 137 11.96 7.55 -14.99
N ILE A 138 11.01 6.91 -14.33
CA ILE A 138 11.17 5.59 -13.74
C ILE A 138 11.54 4.56 -14.83
N ALA A 139 10.83 4.55 -15.97
CA ALA A 139 11.10 3.64 -17.08
C ALA A 139 12.50 3.85 -17.70
N GLU A 140 12.98 5.09 -17.74
CA GLU A 140 14.32 5.44 -18.23
C GLU A 140 15.46 4.84 -17.38
N THR A 141 15.19 4.40 -16.15
CA THR A 141 16.18 3.67 -15.33
C THR A 141 16.42 2.24 -15.83
N GLY A 142 15.61 1.74 -16.78
CA GLY A 142 15.76 0.42 -17.38
C GLY A 142 15.07 -0.71 -16.61
N ILE A 143 14.24 -0.43 -15.59
CA ILE A 143 13.45 -1.47 -14.94
C ILE A 143 12.40 -2.03 -15.91
N ASN A 144 12.07 -3.32 -15.74
CA ASN A 144 10.98 -3.92 -16.51
C ASN A 144 9.64 -3.63 -15.81
N LEU A 145 8.93 -2.61 -16.28
CA LEU A 145 7.62 -2.21 -15.73
C LEU A 145 6.58 -3.33 -15.79
N THR A 146 6.64 -4.16 -16.83
CA THR A 146 5.71 -5.28 -17.01
C THR A 146 5.93 -6.35 -15.94
N ASP A 147 7.18 -6.72 -15.67
CA ASP A 147 7.49 -7.73 -14.65
C ASP A 147 7.14 -7.23 -13.25
N VAL A 148 7.37 -5.95 -12.96
CA VAL A 148 6.96 -5.33 -11.71
C VAL A 148 5.44 -5.38 -11.54
N ALA A 149 4.68 -4.99 -12.57
CA ALA A 149 3.22 -5.04 -12.54
C ALA A 149 2.70 -6.49 -12.42
N ALA A 150 3.32 -7.43 -13.12
CA ALA A 150 2.98 -8.84 -13.05
C ALA A 150 3.19 -9.42 -11.64
N SER A 151 4.25 -9.00 -10.95
CA SER A 151 4.52 -9.42 -9.58
C SER A 151 3.43 -8.98 -8.59
N ILE A 152 2.75 -7.87 -8.86
CA ILE A 152 1.62 -7.40 -8.04
C ILE A 152 0.30 -8.06 -8.44
N TYR A 153 0.00 -8.15 -9.75
CA TYR A 153 -1.37 -8.44 -10.21
C TYR A 153 -1.56 -9.84 -10.79
N THR A 154 -0.50 -10.56 -11.12
CA THR A 154 -0.59 -11.88 -11.76
C THR A 154 0.15 -12.97 -10.99
N ASN A 155 0.52 -12.72 -9.75
CA ASN A 155 1.26 -13.65 -8.88
C ASN A 155 0.34 -14.33 -7.83
N GLY A 156 -0.98 -14.25 -8.00
CA GLY A 156 -1.94 -14.88 -7.10
C GLY A 156 -1.91 -16.40 -7.19
N SER A 157 -2.12 -17.08 -6.06
CA SER A 157 -2.21 -18.54 -5.99
C SER A 157 -3.49 -19.07 -6.67
N LEU A 158 -3.49 -20.35 -7.03
CA LEU A 158 -4.72 -21.01 -7.49
C LEU A 158 -5.79 -21.02 -6.39
N GLY A 159 -5.39 -21.11 -5.13
CA GLY A 159 -6.27 -20.98 -3.94
C GLY A 159 -6.98 -19.63 -3.92
N HIS A 160 -6.24 -18.53 -4.14
CA HIS A 160 -6.82 -17.19 -4.26
C HIS A 160 -7.86 -17.09 -5.38
N LEU A 161 -7.56 -17.65 -6.56
CA LEU A 161 -8.49 -17.64 -7.69
C LEU A 161 -9.77 -18.45 -7.39
N ARG A 162 -9.63 -19.63 -6.76
CA ARG A 162 -10.77 -20.46 -6.33
C ARG A 162 -11.60 -19.76 -5.25
N LEU A 163 -10.94 -19.12 -4.27
CA LEU A 163 -11.61 -18.33 -3.23
C LEU A 163 -12.40 -17.17 -3.83
N SER A 164 -11.79 -16.42 -4.76
CA SER A 164 -12.44 -15.33 -5.48
C SER A 164 -13.72 -15.80 -6.17
N GLY A 165 -13.65 -16.90 -6.91
CA GLY A 165 -14.81 -17.50 -7.56
C GLY A 165 -15.90 -17.91 -6.56
N ARG A 166 -15.51 -18.58 -5.45
CA ARG A 166 -16.44 -19.07 -4.42
C ARG A 166 -17.15 -17.93 -3.69
N VAL A 167 -16.43 -16.86 -3.37
CA VAL A 167 -16.95 -15.70 -2.64
C VAL A 167 -17.87 -14.88 -3.53
N LEU A 168 -17.51 -14.69 -4.81
CA LEU A 168 -18.36 -13.99 -5.79
C LEU A 168 -19.64 -14.75 -6.13
N ASP A 169 -19.60 -16.08 -6.20
CA ASP A 169 -20.81 -16.91 -6.41
C ASP A 169 -21.83 -16.76 -5.26
N ARG A 170 -21.35 -16.42 -4.06
CA ARG A 170 -22.18 -16.23 -2.84
C ARG A 170 -22.36 -14.77 -2.44
N ILE A 171 -22.07 -13.83 -3.34
CA ILE A 171 -22.20 -12.41 -3.08
C ILE A 171 -23.63 -12.07 -2.68
N GLN A 172 -23.78 -11.35 -1.59
CA GLN A 172 -25.06 -10.79 -1.16
C GLN A 172 -25.15 -9.34 -1.60
N ILE A 173 -26.25 -8.98 -2.24
CA ILE A 173 -26.46 -7.64 -2.77
C ILE A 173 -27.56 -6.96 -1.97
N GLU A 174 -27.21 -5.85 -1.35
CA GLU A 174 -28.06 -5.11 -0.43
C GLU A 174 -28.27 -3.66 -0.93
N TYR A 175 -29.20 -2.98 -0.28
CA TYR A 175 -29.50 -1.57 -0.47
C TYR A 175 -29.72 -1.20 -1.95
N ASN A 176 -30.70 -1.87 -2.58
CA ASN A 176 -31.07 -1.63 -3.99
C ASN A 176 -29.89 -1.81 -4.98
N GLY A 177 -29.03 -2.80 -4.74
CA GLY A 177 -27.93 -3.10 -5.66
C GLY A 177 -26.66 -2.29 -5.43
N LYS A 178 -26.58 -1.49 -4.38
CA LYS A 178 -25.45 -0.57 -4.13
C LYS A 178 -24.40 -1.11 -3.18
N ILE A 179 -24.74 -2.07 -2.35
CA ILE A 179 -23.85 -2.67 -1.36
C ILE A 179 -23.65 -4.14 -1.70
N ALA A 180 -22.40 -4.57 -1.77
CA ALA A 180 -22.03 -5.97 -1.88
C ALA A 180 -21.46 -6.46 -0.54
N VAL A 181 -21.94 -7.60 -0.06
CA VAL A 181 -21.42 -8.26 1.14
C VAL A 181 -20.80 -9.59 0.74
N LEU A 182 -19.54 -9.76 1.11
CA LEU A 182 -18.75 -10.95 0.92
C LEU A 182 -18.48 -11.57 2.29
N VAL A 183 -18.61 -12.89 2.41
CA VAL A 183 -18.34 -13.61 3.66
C VAL A 183 -17.28 -14.68 3.39
N VAL A 184 -16.25 -14.70 4.20
CA VAL A 184 -15.20 -15.71 4.21
C VAL A 184 -15.11 -16.31 5.61
N ASN A 185 -15.03 -17.62 5.67
CA ASN A 185 -14.80 -18.37 6.92
C ASN A 185 -13.74 -19.45 6.69
N ASP A 186 -13.28 -20.07 7.77
CA ASP A 186 -12.23 -21.10 7.72
C ASP A 186 -12.62 -22.29 6.83
N LYS A 187 -13.91 -22.62 6.75
CA LYS A 187 -14.40 -23.68 5.87
C LYS A 187 -14.19 -23.35 4.39
N ILE A 188 -14.52 -22.12 3.98
CA ILE A 188 -14.31 -21.65 2.58
C ILE A 188 -12.82 -21.62 2.25
N LEU A 189 -11.98 -21.16 3.17
CA LEU A 189 -10.52 -21.15 2.99
C LEU A 189 -9.98 -22.58 2.79
N ALA A 190 -10.40 -23.52 3.63
CA ALA A 190 -10.01 -24.93 3.47
C ALA A 190 -10.50 -25.55 2.16
N GLU A 191 -11.75 -25.31 1.76
CA GLU A 191 -12.34 -25.81 0.50
C GLU A 191 -11.60 -25.28 -0.74
N THR A 192 -11.04 -24.08 -0.65
CA THR A 192 -10.35 -23.41 -1.79
C THR A 192 -8.85 -23.57 -1.74
N GLU A 193 -8.31 -24.17 -0.69
CA GLU A 193 -6.86 -24.30 -0.45
C GLU A 193 -6.16 -22.92 -0.47
N CYS A 194 -6.87 -21.87 -0.04
CA CYS A 194 -6.35 -20.51 -0.01
C CYS A 194 -5.73 -20.21 1.34
N ASP A 195 -4.51 -19.67 1.32
CA ASP A 195 -3.88 -19.17 2.54
C ASP A 195 -4.64 -17.93 3.03
N PRO A 196 -4.92 -17.83 4.34
CA PRO A 196 -5.51 -16.62 4.93
C PRO A 196 -4.79 -15.31 4.60
N ASP A 197 -3.49 -15.36 4.37
CA ASP A 197 -2.67 -14.20 4.04
C ASP A 197 -2.72 -13.84 2.53
N ASP A 198 -3.27 -14.73 1.70
CA ASP A 198 -3.43 -14.54 0.24
C ASP A 198 -4.85 -14.07 -0.15
N MET A 199 -5.53 -13.34 0.74
CA MET A 199 -6.89 -12.83 0.48
C MET A 199 -6.92 -11.39 -0.05
N GLU A 200 -5.77 -10.77 -0.22
CA GLU A 200 -5.70 -9.38 -0.63
C GLU A 200 -6.38 -9.15 -1.99
N GLY A 201 -7.08 -8.02 -2.10
CA GLY A 201 -7.76 -7.64 -3.34
C GLY A 201 -9.16 -8.22 -3.53
N ILE A 202 -9.56 -9.31 -2.86
CA ILE A 202 -10.90 -9.92 -3.01
C ILE A 202 -12.02 -8.92 -2.72
N VAL A 203 -11.85 -8.08 -1.68
CA VAL A 203 -12.81 -7.04 -1.32
C VAL A 203 -13.06 -6.02 -2.44
N ASN A 204 -12.11 -5.85 -3.35
CA ASN A 204 -12.22 -4.89 -4.45
C ASN A 204 -12.97 -5.46 -5.67
N LEU A 205 -13.10 -6.78 -5.80
CA LEU A 205 -13.69 -7.43 -6.98
C LEU A 205 -15.10 -6.92 -7.32
N PRO A 206 -16.04 -6.78 -6.36
CA PRO A 206 -17.38 -6.30 -6.68
C PRO A 206 -17.43 -4.84 -7.13
N LEU A 207 -16.42 -4.00 -6.80
CA LEU A 207 -16.35 -2.62 -7.27
C LEU A 207 -16.21 -2.51 -8.80
N ALA A 208 -15.86 -3.59 -9.49
CA ALA A 208 -15.89 -3.67 -10.95
C ALA A 208 -17.32 -3.50 -11.52
N SER A 209 -18.38 -3.81 -10.73
CA SER A 209 -19.75 -3.53 -11.11
C SER A 209 -20.07 -2.04 -11.00
N ARG A 210 -20.64 -1.45 -12.06
CA ARG A 210 -21.04 -0.02 -12.07
C ARG A 210 -22.08 0.35 -10.99
N HIS A 211 -22.86 -0.61 -10.52
CA HIS A 211 -23.95 -0.40 -9.56
C HIS A 211 -23.49 -0.48 -8.11
N ILE A 212 -22.44 -1.24 -7.82
CA ILE A 212 -21.92 -1.41 -6.47
C ILE A 212 -21.07 -0.20 -6.12
N LEU A 213 -21.42 0.45 -5.01
CA LEU A 213 -20.74 1.61 -4.48
C LEU A 213 -19.90 1.28 -3.24
N VAL A 214 -20.33 0.30 -2.46
CA VAL A 214 -19.67 -0.13 -1.21
C VAL A 214 -19.55 -1.64 -1.20
N VAL A 215 -18.42 -2.13 -0.74
CA VAL A 215 -18.18 -3.55 -0.48
C VAL A 215 -17.80 -3.75 0.99
N ILE A 216 -18.44 -4.73 1.59
CA ILE A 216 -18.17 -5.21 2.94
C ILE A 216 -17.64 -6.64 2.81
N LEU A 217 -16.41 -6.88 3.25
CA LEU A 217 -15.87 -8.23 3.40
C LEU A 217 -15.85 -8.56 4.88
N ALA A 218 -16.63 -9.56 5.29
CA ALA A 218 -16.64 -10.10 6.63
C ALA A 218 -15.85 -11.42 6.66
N ARG A 219 -14.78 -11.47 7.45
CA ARG A 219 -13.97 -12.65 7.68
C ARG A 219 -14.20 -13.15 9.10
N GLU A 220 -14.74 -14.35 9.22
CA GLU A 220 -14.84 -15.06 10.49
C GLU A 220 -13.53 -15.84 10.73
N THR A 221 -12.88 -15.58 11.86
CA THR A 221 -11.66 -16.29 12.26
C THR A 221 -11.59 -16.37 13.79
N ASN A 222 -11.37 -17.58 14.33
CA ASN A 222 -11.21 -17.81 15.78
C ASN A 222 -12.31 -17.19 16.64
N GLY A 223 -13.58 -17.21 16.18
CA GLY A 223 -14.72 -16.63 16.89
C GLY A 223 -14.76 -15.10 16.88
N SER A 224 -13.90 -14.45 16.13
CA SER A 224 -13.89 -13.01 15.86
C SER A 224 -14.33 -12.72 14.43
N LEU A 225 -14.90 -11.54 14.21
CA LEU A 225 -15.29 -11.05 12.90
C LEU A 225 -14.40 -9.87 12.52
N LEU A 226 -13.59 -10.06 11.49
CA LEU A 226 -12.83 -8.97 10.86
C LEU A 226 -13.64 -8.40 9.71
N VAL A 227 -13.79 -7.08 9.67
CA VAL A 227 -14.57 -6.40 8.64
C VAL A 227 -13.69 -5.43 7.86
N SER A 228 -13.65 -5.63 6.55
CA SER A 228 -13.00 -4.71 5.63
C SER A 228 -14.06 -3.98 4.79
N LEU A 229 -13.89 -2.68 4.64
CA LEU A 229 -14.79 -1.82 3.86
C LEU A 229 -14.03 -1.18 2.71
N ARG A 230 -14.69 -1.12 1.55
CA ARG A 230 -14.21 -0.37 0.38
C ARG A 230 -15.37 0.38 -0.27
N SER A 231 -15.08 1.53 -0.86
CA SER A 231 -16.04 2.32 -1.62
C SER A 231 -15.41 2.89 -2.89
N LYS A 232 -16.26 3.26 -3.84
CA LYS A 232 -15.87 4.09 -4.98
C LYS A 232 -15.68 5.53 -4.54
#